data_87b026d4c7101f66f83cfa5bf2d958bf
#
_entry.id   87b026d4c7101f66f83cfa5bf2d958bf
#
_cell.length_a   1.000
_cell.length_b   1.000
_cell.length_c   1.000
_cell.angle_alpha   90.00
_cell.angle_beta   90.00
_cell.angle_gamma   90.00
#
_symmetry.space_group_name_H-M   'P 1'
#
loop_
_entity.id
_entity.type
_entity.pdbx_description
1 polymer ?
#
loop_
_entity_poly.entity_id
_entity_poly.type
_entity_poly.pdbx_seq_one_letter_code
_entity_poly.pdbx_strand_id
1 'polypeptide(L)' 'MAWLAADKDGTEWIYRGEPVKNEDKEYRDFDAEIKLTKGSIKKLIGRELTFDDDPVELK' A
#
# COMPACT_ATOMS: atom_id res chain seq x y z
N MET A 1 6.85 1.25 12.10
CA MET A 1 7.16 0.49 10.89
C MET A 1 6.18 0.88 9.81
N ALA A 2 6.56 0.67 8.57
CA ALA A 2 5.73 1.12 7.45
C ALA A 2 4.99 -0.06 6.82
N TRP A 3 3.92 0.26 6.14
CA TRP A 3 3.10 -0.72 5.43
C TRP A 3 2.97 -0.31 3.97
N LEU A 4 2.89 -1.30 3.08
CA LEU A 4 2.70 -1.08 1.66
C LEU A 4 1.36 -1.66 1.22
N ALA A 5 0.68 -0.95 0.34
CA ALA A 5 -0.54 -1.45 -0.27
C ALA A 5 -0.76 -0.77 -1.62
N ALA A 6 -1.56 -1.40 -2.46
CA ALA A 6 -1.93 -0.85 -3.77
C ALA A 6 -3.43 -0.68 -3.84
N ASP A 7 -3.86 0.43 -4.42
CA ASP A 7 -5.27 0.69 -4.68
C ASP A 7 -5.73 -0.08 -5.92
N LYS A 8 -7.02 -0.09 -6.15
CA LYS A 8 -7.60 -0.84 -7.26
C LYS A 8 -7.15 -0.33 -8.62
N ASP A 9 -6.80 0.95 -8.71
CA ASP A 9 -6.30 1.56 -9.94
C ASP A 9 -4.81 1.31 -10.17
N GLY A 10 -4.15 0.60 -9.24
CA GLY A 10 -2.73 0.31 -9.33
C GLY A 10 -1.83 1.32 -8.64
N THR A 11 -2.39 2.36 -8.05
CA THR A 11 -1.60 3.35 -7.31
C THR A 11 -0.98 2.71 -6.08
N GLU A 12 0.32 2.91 -5.89
CA GLU A 12 1.07 2.32 -4.79
C GLU A 12 1.26 3.35 -3.69
N TRP A 13 1.15 2.88 -2.45
CA TRP A 13 1.22 3.75 -1.28
C TRP A 13 2.05 3.13 -0.18
N ILE A 14 2.68 4.00 0.61
CA ILE A 14 3.32 3.60 1.86
C ILE A 14 2.59 4.31 3.01
N TYR A 15 2.33 3.56 4.08
CA TYR A 15 1.58 4.04 5.24
C TYR A 15 2.41 3.89 6.50
N ARG A 16 2.18 4.77 7.48
CA ARG A 16 2.84 4.68 8.77
C ARG A 16 2.28 3.52 9.60
N GLY A 17 0.96 3.35 9.61
CA GLY A 17 0.29 2.28 10.32
C GLY A 17 -0.37 1.32 9.35
N GLU A 18 -0.95 0.26 9.87
CA GLU A 18 -1.63 -0.71 9.02
C GLU A 18 -2.85 -0.08 8.35
N PRO A 19 -2.88 0.00 7.02
CA PRO A 19 -4.00 0.61 6.32
C PRO A 19 -5.21 -0.30 6.33
N VAL A 20 -6.39 0.32 6.26
CA VAL A 20 -7.68 -0.38 6.23
C VAL A 20 -8.28 -0.23 4.84
N LYS A 21 -8.68 -1.35 4.25
CA LYS A 21 -9.38 -1.36 2.96
C LYS A 21 -10.80 -0.84 3.14
N ASN A 22 -11.20 0.14 2.36
CA ASN A 22 -12.55 0.69 2.44
C ASN A 22 -13.40 0.29 1.24
N GLU A 23 -14.68 0.68 1.27
CA GLU A 23 -15.64 0.31 0.23
C GLU A 23 -15.38 0.99 -1.10
N ASP A 24 -14.67 2.11 -1.11
CA ASP A 24 -14.32 2.84 -2.31
C ASP A 24 -13.12 2.23 -3.02
N LYS A 25 -12.66 1.08 -2.55
CA LYS A 25 -11.56 0.32 -3.16
C LYS A 25 -10.23 1.03 -3.05
N GLU A 26 -10.04 1.73 -1.94
CA GLU A 26 -8.80 2.38 -1.56
C GLU A 26 -8.40 1.94 -0.17
N TYR A 27 -7.11 1.98 0.11
CA TYR A 27 -6.62 1.81 1.46
C TYR A 27 -6.54 3.17 2.15
N ARG A 28 -6.76 3.16 3.46
CA ARG A 28 -6.69 4.37 4.29
C ARG A 28 -5.87 4.13 5.54
N ASP A 29 -5.11 5.14 5.90
CA ASP A 29 -4.42 5.20 7.18
C ASP A 29 -4.64 6.61 7.73
N PHE A 30 -5.11 6.71 8.95
CA PHE A 30 -5.42 8.00 9.56
C PHE A 30 -4.17 8.78 9.96
N ASP A 31 -3.01 8.12 10.05
CA ASP A 31 -1.78 8.80 10.46
C ASP A 31 -1.08 9.51 9.31
N ALA A 32 -0.63 8.74 8.33
CA ALA A 32 0.10 9.32 7.20
C ALA A 32 0.17 8.33 6.05
N GLU A 33 0.06 8.86 4.83
CA GLU A 33 0.26 8.05 3.62
C GLU A 33 1.06 8.86 2.61
N ILE A 34 1.92 8.18 1.87
CA ILE A 34 2.73 8.80 0.82
C ILE A 34 2.54 7.98 -0.45
N LYS A 35 2.21 8.68 -1.54
CA LYS A 35 2.08 8.04 -2.84
C LYS A 35 3.46 7.68 -3.38
N LEU A 36 3.59 6.45 -3.86
CA LEU A 36 4.83 5.96 -4.46
C LEU A 36 4.74 5.98 -5.98
N THR A 37 5.89 6.03 -6.63
CA THR A 37 5.94 5.83 -8.06
C THR A 37 5.66 4.36 -8.37
N LYS A 38 5.06 4.11 -9.53
CA LYS A 38 4.72 2.76 -9.95
C LYS A 38 5.98 1.88 -10.02
N GLY A 39 5.88 0.68 -9.47
CA GLY A 39 7.01 -0.25 -9.42
C GLY A 39 7.83 -0.17 -8.13
N SER A 40 7.55 0.80 -7.26
CA SER A 40 8.30 0.94 -6.01
C SER A 40 8.11 -0.25 -5.08
N ILE A 41 6.88 -0.77 -4.98
CA ILE A 41 6.61 -1.92 -4.11
C ILE A 41 7.42 -3.13 -4.55
N LYS A 42 7.46 -3.40 -5.86
CA LYS A 42 8.24 -4.52 -6.38
C LYS A 42 9.73 -4.40 -6.04
N LYS A 43 10.26 -3.18 -6.07
CA LYS A 43 11.66 -2.96 -5.69
C LYS A 43 11.90 -3.19 -4.21
N LEU A 44 10.90 -2.88 -3.37
CA LEU A 44 11.06 -2.99 -1.93
C LEU A 44 10.87 -4.41 -1.41
N ILE A 45 9.91 -5.16 -1.95
CA ILE A 45 9.58 -6.48 -1.44
C ILE A 45 9.73 -7.61 -2.45
N GLY A 46 10.16 -7.32 -3.66
CA GLY A 46 10.43 -8.33 -4.68
C GLY A 46 9.22 -8.83 -5.45
N ARG A 47 8.04 -8.29 -5.18
CA ARG A 47 6.82 -8.64 -5.91
C ARG A 47 5.86 -7.46 -5.94
N GLU A 48 4.98 -7.46 -6.92
CA GLU A 48 3.93 -6.46 -7.00
C GLU A 48 2.79 -6.80 -6.03
N LEU A 49 2.09 -5.76 -5.59
CA LEU A 49 0.85 -5.92 -4.82
C LEU A 49 -0.32 -5.39 -5.64
N THR A 50 -1.47 -6.01 -5.45
CA THR A 50 -2.73 -5.52 -6.01
C THR A 50 -3.68 -5.17 -4.86
N PHE A 51 -4.82 -4.57 -5.20
CA PHE A 51 -5.82 -4.25 -4.19
C PHE A 51 -6.35 -5.49 -3.48
N ASP A 52 -6.33 -6.65 -4.15
CA ASP A 52 -6.80 -7.91 -3.57
C ASP A 52 -5.81 -8.52 -2.60
N ASP A 53 -4.55 -8.08 -2.62
CA ASP A 53 -3.55 -8.54 -1.67
C ASP A 53 -3.68 -7.80 -0.35
N ASP A 54 -3.32 -8.47 0.74
CA ASP A 54 -3.26 -7.80 2.03
C ASP A 54 -2.08 -6.82 2.07
N PRO A 55 -2.17 -5.76 2.89
CA PRO A 55 -1.03 -4.87 3.08
C PRO A 55 0.18 -5.65 3.60
N VAL A 56 1.37 -5.22 3.21
CA VAL A 56 2.62 -5.87 3.61
C VAL A 56 3.39 -4.93 4.51
N GLU A 57 3.75 -5.41 5.70
CA GLU A 57 4.54 -4.64 6.64
C GLU A 57 6.02 -4.67 6.25
N LEU A 58 6.64 -3.50 6.20
CA LEU A 58 8.09 -3.37 6.07
C LEU A 58 8.71 -3.41 7.45
N LYS A 59 9.57 -4.37 7.67
CA LYS A 59 10.25 -4.55 8.95
C LYS A 59 11.69 -4.10 8.89
#